data_90d3fa23077e0e3e97e298128bed3c68
#
_entry.id   90d3fa23077e0e3e97e298128bed3c68
#
_cell.length_a   1.000
_cell.length_b   1.000
_cell.length_c   1.000
_cell.angle_alpha   90.00
_cell.angle_beta   90.00
_cell.angle_gamma   90.00
#
_symmetry.space_group_name_H-M   'P 1'
#
loop_
_entity.id
_entity.type
_entity.pdbx_description
1 polymer ?
#
loop_
_entity_poly.entity_id
_entity_poly.type
_entity_poly.pdbx_seq_one_letter_code
_entity_poly.pdbx_strand_id
1 'polypeptide(L)'
;MQPKTFLQNTPLPKTEARMLLQAVTGWTRAQLITRDGETLDEGQTADLQAMQQRRLNGEPMAYILGWREFYGRRFRTTPATLIPRPETEHLVEAALQHLSAQGRVWDLGTGSGAVAVTLACERSDVSVLASDISPAALAVARQNAVDNGADVSFACGSWFDIGRPSEKHSFDLLVSNPPYIEADDGHLQQGDLRFEPANALTDFSDGLSCIRELAAHGAEYLKPGGRLIMEHGWNQGAAVRQILEAEGWTEIETQTDLAGLERITQGRKAV
;
A
#
# COMPACT_ATOMS: atom_id res chain seq x y z
N MET A 1 -21.44 26.46 -12.96
CA MET A 1 -20.82 26.78 -11.64
C MET A 1 -19.41 27.33 -11.90
N GLN A 2 -18.91 28.25 -11.04
CA GLN A 2 -17.51 28.70 -11.13
C GLN A 2 -16.67 28.04 -10.01
N PRO A 3 -15.39 27.68 -10.26
CA PRO A 3 -14.49 27.11 -9.24
C PRO A 3 -14.40 27.94 -7.97
N LYS A 4 -14.29 29.27 -8.10
CA LYS A 4 -14.29 30.22 -6.97
C LYS A 4 -15.53 30.09 -6.11
N THR A 5 -16.72 30.04 -6.73
CA THR A 5 -18.00 29.90 -6.03
C THR A 5 -18.10 28.55 -5.32
N PHE A 6 -17.66 27.48 -5.97
CA PHE A 6 -17.61 26.16 -5.35
C PHE A 6 -16.69 26.14 -4.12
N LEU A 7 -15.46 26.66 -4.26
CA LEU A 7 -14.49 26.71 -3.16
C LEU A 7 -14.97 27.57 -1.98
N GLN A 8 -15.80 28.59 -2.21
CA GLN A 8 -16.35 29.43 -1.14
C GLN A 8 -17.46 28.70 -0.38
N ASN A 9 -18.31 27.94 -1.06
CA ASN A 9 -19.56 27.42 -0.53
C ASN A 9 -19.50 25.94 -0.12
N THR A 10 -18.46 25.17 -0.54
CA THR A 10 -18.34 23.76 -0.19
C THR A 10 -18.03 23.57 1.30
N PRO A 11 -18.68 22.61 1.99
CA PRO A 11 -18.33 22.22 3.35
C PRO A 11 -17.05 21.37 3.44
N LEU A 12 -16.50 20.91 2.31
CA LEU A 12 -15.28 20.11 2.29
C LEU A 12 -14.04 20.93 2.65
N PRO A 13 -12.99 20.30 3.19
CA PRO A 13 -11.68 20.93 3.32
C PRO A 13 -11.21 21.49 1.97
N LYS A 14 -10.61 22.68 1.98
CA LYS A 14 -10.20 23.36 0.74
C LYS A 14 -9.23 22.54 -0.11
N THR A 15 -8.42 21.70 0.50
CA THR A 15 -7.52 20.80 -0.20
C THR A 15 -8.30 19.76 -1.00
N GLU A 16 -9.25 19.06 -0.36
CA GLU A 16 -10.11 18.08 -1.02
C GLU A 16 -10.94 18.70 -2.14
N ALA A 17 -11.56 19.87 -1.87
CA ALA A 17 -12.33 20.61 -2.86
C ALA A 17 -11.51 20.97 -4.12
N ARG A 18 -10.24 21.35 -3.94
CA ARG A 18 -9.33 21.60 -5.08
C ARG A 18 -9.00 20.33 -5.84
N MET A 19 -8.79 19.21 -5.14
CA MET A 19 -8.54 17.90 -5.78
C MET A 19 -9.72 17.49 -6.65
N LEU A 20 -10.96 17.67 -6.17
CA LEU A 20 -12.15 17.40 -6.97
C LEU A 20 -12.24 18.29 -8.21
N LEU A 21 -11.98 19.60 -8.06
CA LEU A 21 -11.95 20.52 -9.19
C LEU A 21 -10.88 20.14 -10.22
N GLN A 22 -9.68 19.73 -9.77
CA GLN A 22 -8.63 19.26 -10.66
C GLN A 22 -9.05 17.98 -11.42
N ALA A 23 -9.75 17.08 -10.75
CA ALA A 23 -10.22 15.84 -11.36
C ALA A 23 -11.23 16.10 -12.50
N VAL A 24 -12.20 16.98 -12.29
CA VAL A 24 -13.25 17.24 -13.30
C VAL A 24 -12.80 18.18 -14.41
N THR A 25 -11.83 19.06 -14.15
CA THR A 25 -11.38 20.05 -15.14
C THR A 25 -10.11 19.61 -15.89
N GLY A 26 -9.31 18.72 -15.31
CA GLY A 26 -7.96 18.41 -15.77
C GLY A 26 -6.95 19.56 -15.54
N TRP A 27 -7.34 20.60 -14.82
CA TRP A 27 -6.47 21.76 -14.60
C TRP A 27 -5.41 21.51 -13.53
N THR A 28 -4.25 22.11 -13.74
CA THR A 28 -3.22 22.18 -12.71
C THR A 28 -3.64 23.10 -11.56
N ARG A 29 -2.95 23.00 -10.42
CA ARG A 29 -3.17 23.90 -9.28
C ARG A 29 -3.03 25.38 -9.66
N ALA A 30 -2.08 25.73 -10.50
CA ALA A 30 -1.88 27.08 -11.01
C ALA A 30 -3.06 27.55 -11.88
N GLN A 31 -3.54 26.67 -12.77
CA GLN A 31 -4.72 26.95 -13.60
C GLN A 31 -5.99 27.12 -12.79
N LEU A 32 -6.18 26.40 -11.70
CA LEU A 32 -7.32 26.61 -10.80
C LEU A 32 -7.32 28.03 -10.17
N ILE A 33 -6.15 28.62 -9.96
CA ILE A 33 -6.03 29.98 -9.41
C ILE A 33 -6.29 31.02 -10.50
N THR A 34 -5.72 30.83 -11.70
CA THR A 34 -5.82 31.82 -12.79
C THR A 34 -7.15 31.79 -13.53
N ARG A 35 -7.88 30.68 -13.45
CA ARG A 35 -9.15 30.40 -14.15
C ARG A 35 -10.34 30.25 -13.18
N ASP A 36 -10.22 30.75 -11.95
CA ASP A 36 -11.20 30.55 -10.88
C ASP A 36 -12.58 31.14 -11.17
N GLY A 37 -12.64 32.15 -12.07
CA GLY A 37 -13.86 32.82 -12.55
C GLY A 37 -14.47 32.19 -13.80
N GLU A 38 -13.81 31.19 -14.43
CA GLU A 38 -14.36 30.50 -15.59
C GLU A 38 -15.58 29.64 -15.20
N THR A 39 -16.54 29.51 -16.11
CA THR A 39 -17.73 28.68 -15.86
C THR A 39 -17.47 27.25 -16.29
N LEU A 40 -17.61 26.31 -15.35
CA LEU A 40 -17.62 24.88 -15.62
C LEU A 40 -18.81 24.54 -16.53
N ASP A 41 -18.63 23.63 -17.48
CA ASP A 41 -19.74 23.13 -18.26
C ASP A 41 -20.73 22.27 -17.41
N GLU A 42 -21.80 21.83 -18.02
CA GLU A 42 -22.85 21.07 -17.31
C GLU A 42 -22.34 19.71 -16.84
N GLY A 43 -21.53 19.01 -17.67
CA GLY A 43 -20.93 17.72 -17.31
C GLY A 43 -19.97 17.85 -16.15
N GLN A 44 -19.02 18.78 -16.23
CA GLN A 44 -18.06 19.07 -15.15
C GLN A 44 -18.78 19.46 -13.83
N THR A 45 -19.87 20.23 -13.94
CA THR A 45 -20.66 20.64 -12.77
C THR A 45 -21.36 19.44 -12.14
N ALA A 46 -21.97 18.57 -12.95
CA ALA A 46 -22.64 17.36 -12.45
C ALA A 46 -21.64 16.38 -11.81
N ASP A 47 -20.50 16.14 -12.44
CA ASP A 47 -19.44 15.25 -11.91
C ASP A 47 -18.89 15.80 -10.59
N LEU A 48 -18.61 17.11 -10.52
CA LEU A 48 -18.14 17.76 -9.31
C LEU A 48 -19.12 17.60 -8.14
N GLN A 49 -20.41 17.79 -8.40
CA GLN A 49 -21.46 17.61 -7.40
C GLN A 49 -21.58 16.16 -6.94
N ALA A 50 -21.51 15.21 -7.88
CA ALA A 50 -21.53 13.78 -7.57
C ALA A 50 -20.34 13.37 -6.71
N MET A 51 -19.13 13.78 -7.08
CA MET A 51 -17.91 13.51 -6.30
C MET A 51 -17.97 14.17 -4.91
N GLN A 52 -18.44 15.40 -4.83
CA GLN A 52 -18.65 16.08 -3.54
C GLN A 52 -19.59 15.29 -2.64
N GLN A 53 -20.73 14.81 -3.17
CA GLN A 53 -21.70 14.06 -2.38
C GLN A 53 -21.11 12.73 -1.90
N ARG A 54 -20.35 12.02 -2.73
CA ARG A 54 -19.63 10.81 -2.32
C ARG A 54 -18.70 11.11 -1.13
N ARG A 55 -17.93 12.22 -1.20
CA ARG A 55 -17.03 12.60 -0.10
C ARG A 55 -17.78 13.00 1.16
N LEU A 56 -18.90 13.71 1.05
CA LEU A 56 -19.76 14.06 2.20
C LEU A 56 -20.37 12.81 2.86
N ASN A 57 -20.59 11.75 2.10
CA ASN A 57 -20.99 10.45 2.64
C ASN A 57 -19.83 9.67 3.28
N GLY A 58 -18.61 10.25 3.26
CA GLY A 58 -17.42 9.73 3.91
C GLY A 58 -16.54 8.86 3.03
N GLU A 59 -16.85 8.71 1.73
CA GLU A 59 -16.03 7.89 0.82
C GLU A 59 -14.61 8.45 0.70
N PRO A 60 -13.55 7.61 0.74
CA PRO A 60 -12.17 8.06 0.63
C PRO A 60 -11.91 8.85 -0.66
N MET A 61 -11.15 9.95 -0.55
CA MET A 61 -10.74 10.73 -1.72
C MET A 61 -10.04 9.89 -2.79
N ALA A 62 -9.24 8.91 -2.38
CA ALA A 62 -8.56 8.02 -3.30
C ALA A 62 -9.53 7.17 -4.14
N TYR A 63 -10.63 6.70 -3.56
CA TYR A 63 -11.66 5.96 -4.31
C TYR A 63 -12.51 6.87 -5.19
N ILE A 64 -12.78 8.09 -4.77
CA ILE A 64 -13.49 9.08 -5.57
C ILE A 64 -12.67 9.47 -6.80
N LEU A 65 -11.37 9.69 -6.63
CA LEU A 65 -10.44 10.05 -7.70
C LEU A 65 -10.01 8.85 -8.55
N GLY A 66 -10.15 7.64 -8.00
CA GLY A 66 -9.70 6.39 -8.62
C GLY A 66 -8.19 6.14 -8.54
N TRP A 67 -7.44 6.97 -7.81
CA TRP A 67 -5.99 6.83 -7.65
C TRP A 67 -5.46 7.48 -6.37
N ARG A 68 -4.28 7.02 -5.95
CA ARG A 68 -3.45 7.59 -4.87
C ARG A 68 -2.01 7.73 -5.36
N GLU A 69 -1.36 8.79 -4.95
CA GLU A 69 0.09 8.94 -5.14
C GLU A 69 0.82 8.13 -4.06
N PHE A 70 1.85 7.40 -4.46
CA PHE A 70 2.76 6.65 -3.60
C PHE A 70 4.15 6.61 -4.26
N TYR A 71 5.16 7.00 -3.53
CA TYR A 71 6.56 7.05 -3.98
C TYR A 71 6.76 7.80 -5.32
N GLY A 72 6.08 8.95 -5.45
CA GLY A 72 6.10 9.78 -6.66
C GLY A 72 5.35 9.23 -7.87
N ARG A 73 4.60 8.12 -7.73
CA ARG A 73 3.86 7.43 -8.79
C ARG A 73 2.37 7.41 -8.52
N ARG A 74 1.57 7.29 -9.57
CA ARG A 74 0.12 7.12 -9.43
C ARG A 74 -0.23 5.65 -9.38
N PHE A 75 -0.99 5.27 -8.36
CA PHE A 75 -1.56 3.93 -8.21
C PHE A 75 -3.08 4.00 -8.26
N ARG A 76 -3.69 3.22 -9.15
CA ARG A 76 -5.14 3.02 -9.15
C ARG A 76 -5.58 2.44 -7.82
N THR A 77 -6.69 2.95 -7.31
CA THR A 77 -7.29 2.48 -6.07
C THR A 77 -8.77 2.20 -6.29
N THR A 78 -9.22 1.09 -5.72
CA THR A 78 -10.63 0.66 -5.74
C THR A 78 -10.97 0.04 -4.39
N PRO A 79 -12.24 -0.16 -4.06
CA PRO A 79 -12.64 -0.87 -2.83
C PRO A 79 -12.12 -2.32 -2.71
N ALA A 80 -11.40 -2.84 -3.71
CA ALA A 80 -10.76 -4.16 -3.68
C ALA A 80 -9.38 -4.14 -3.00
N THR A 81 -8.79 -2.98 -2.74
CA THR A 81 -7.42 -2.84 -2.23
C THR A 81 -7.32 -1.81 -1.10
N LEU A 82 -6.37 -2.04 -0.21
CA LEU A 82 -5.90 -0.98 0.70
C LEU A 82 -5.44 0.24 -0.11
N ILE A 83 -5.79 1.43 0.34
CA ILE A 83 -5.26 2.67 -0.21
C ILE A 83 -3.79 2.78 0.22
N PRO A 84 -2.81 2.94 -0.70
CA PRO A 84 -1.40 3.09 -0.34
C PRO A 84 -1.18 4.17 0.71
N ARG A 85 -0.43 3.82 1.78
CA ARG A 85 -0.14 4.73 2.90
C ARG A 85 1.26 5.32 2.74
N PRO A 86 1.46 6.60 3.10
CA PRO A 86 2.80 7.19 3.06
C PRO A 86 3.81 6.44 3.93
N GLU A 87 3.39 5.88 5.06
CA GLU A 87 4.23 5.13 5.98
C GLU A 87 4.82 3.87 5.32
N THR A 88 4.10 3.26 4.37
CA THR A 88 4.55 2.09 3.61
C THR A 88 5.73 2.42 2.66
N GLU A 89 5.99 3.70 2.37
CA GLU A 89 7.19 4.11 1.63
C GLU A 89 8.48 3.71 2.36
N HIS A 90 8.46 3.69 3.71
CA HIS A 90 9.60 3.20 4.51
C HIS A 90 9.87 1.70 4.29
N LEU A 91 8.83 0.90 4.01
CA LEU A 91 9.01 -0.51 3.63
C LEU A 91 9.78 -0.63 2.31
N VAL A 92 9.45 0.21 1.32
CA VAL A 92 10.19 0.28 0.06
C VAL A 92 11.63 0.71 0.29
N GLU A 93 11.87 1.75 1.08
CA GLU A 93 13.21 2.25 1.39
C GLU A 93 14.06 1.17 2.09
N ALA A 94 13.50 0.49 3.10
CA ALA A 94 14.18 -0.61 3.78
C ALA A 94 14.50 -1.76 2.81
N ALA A 95 13.58 -2.10 1.91
CA ALA A 95 13.79 -3.14 0.90
C ALA A 95 14.93 -2.77 -0.07
N LEU A 96 14.95 -1.54 -0.57
CA LEU A 96 15.98 -1.05 -1.51
C LEU A 96 17.39 -1.09 -0.92
N GLN A 97 17.54 -0.91 0.41
CA GLN A 97 18.84 -0.99 1.10
C GLN A 97 19.44 -2.40 1.09
N HIS A 98 18.59 -3.44 0.99
CA HIS A 98 19.00 -4.83 1.11
C HIS A 98 18.95 -5.62 -0.20
N LEU A 99 18.40 -5.04 -1.27
CA LEU A 99 18.34 -5.69 -2.58
C LEU A 99 19.70 -5.75 -3.25
N SER A 100 20.24 -6.95 -3.42
CA SER A 100 21.44 -7.20 -4.21
C SER A 100 21.19 -6.92 -5.70
N ALA A 101 22.27 -6.76 -6.46
CA ALA A 101 22.18 -6.71 -7.93
C ALA A 101 21.59 -8.05 -8.45
N GLN A 102 20.63 -7.96 -9.39
CA GLN A 102 19.88 -9.10 -9.93
C GLN A 102 19.18 -9.96 -8.85
N GLY A 103 18.89 -9.34 -7.69
CA GLY A 103 18.21 -10.00 -6.58
C GLY A 103 16.76 -10.38 -6.92
N ARG A 104 16.20 -11.29 -6.13
CA ARG A 104 14.79 -11.69 -6.22
C ARG A 104 14.06 -11.25 -4.97
N VAL A 105 12.95 -10.56 -5.14
CA VAL A 105 12.08 -10.12 -4.04
C VAL A 105 10.67 -10.68 -4.22
N TRP A 106 10.03 -11.01 -3.11
CA TRP A 106 8.63 -11.42 -3.08
C TRP A 106 7.85 -10.49 -2.15
N ASP A 107 6.85 -9.80 -2.72
CA ASP A 107 5.87 -8.98 -2.00
C ASP A 107 4.64 -9.82 -1.67
N LEU A 108 4.45 -10.15 -0.40
CA LEU A 108 3.39 -11.00 0.11
C LEU A 108 2.23 -10.13 0.64
N GLY A 109 1.03 -10.32 0.09
CA GLY A 109 -0.12 -9.45 0.38
C GLY A 109 -0.01 -8.11 -0.35
N THR A 110 0.28 -8.14 -1.66
CA THR A 110 0.66 -6.96 -2.45
C THR A 110 -0.43 -5.90 -2.59
N GLY A 111 -1.70 -6.23 -2.36
CA GLY A 111 -2.83 -5.31 -2.45
C GLY A 111 -2.92 -4.63 -3.82
N SER A 112 -2.73 -3.31 -3.85
CA SER A 112 -2.69 -2.51 -5.08
C SER A 112 -1.39 -2.66 -5.90
N GLY A 113 -0.42 -3.41 -5.41
CA GLY A 113 0.91 -3.53 -6.00
C GLY A 113 1.87 -2.40 -5.64
N ALA A 114 1.52 -1.54 -4.68
CA ALA A 114 2.28 -0.33 -4.39
C ALA A 114 3.76 -0.61 -4.09
N VAL A 115 4.07 -1.60 -3.25
CA VAL A 115 5.44 -1.99 -2.91
C VAL A 115 6.11 -2.67 -4.09
N ALA A 116 5.54 -3.75 -4.63
CA ALA A 116 6.12 -4.54 -5.72
C ALA A 116 6.43 -3.71 -6.97
N VAL A 117 5.45 -2.91 -7.43
CA VAL A 117 5.59 -2.06 -8.63
C VAL A 117 6.67 -0.99 -8.40
N THR A 118 6.69 -0.39 -7.21
CA THR A 118 7.72 0.61 -6.89
C THR A 118 9.11 -0.01 -6.90
N LEU A 119 9.30 -1.17 -6.26
CA LEU A 119 10.59 -1.88 -6.26
C LEU A 119 11.06 -2.22 -7.68
N ALA A 120 10.16 -2.71 -8.54
CA ALA A 120 10.48 -3.01 -9.94
C ALA A 120 10.84 -1.75 -10.76
N CYS A 121 10.19 -0.61 -10.47
CA CYS A 121 10.52 0.66 -11.11
C CYS A 121 11.85 1.23 -10.66
N GLU A 122 12.18 1.16 -9.35
CA GLU A 122 13.44 1.67 -8.80
C GLU A 122 14.64 0.78 -9.15
N ARG A 123 14.41 -0.52 -9.33
CA ARG A 123 15.45 -1.53 -9.58
C ARG A 123 15.04 -2.46 -10.72
N SER A 124 15.25 -1.99 -11.94
CA SER A 124 14.96 -2.76 -13.17
C SER A 124 15.83 -4.01 -13.35
N ASP A 125 16.85 -4.17 -12.54
CA ASP A 125 17.73 -5.34 -12.53
C ASP A 125 17.26 -6.47 -11.62
N VAL A 126 16.23 -6.26 -10.78
CA VAL A 126 15.70 -7.28 -9.86
C VAL A 126 14.46 -7.98 -10.41
N SER A 127 14.21 -9.20 -9.95
CA SER A 127 13.00 -9.94 -10.27
C SER A 127 12.00 -9.82 -9.13
N VAL A 128 10.81 -9.30 -9.42
CA VAL A 128 9.76 -9.09 -8.42
C VAL A 128 8.62 -10.10 -8.63
N LEU A 129 8.32 -10.87 -7.59
CA LEU A 129 7.09 -11.65 -7.45
C LEU A 129 6.15 -10.92 -6.49
N ALA A 130 4.90 -10.76 -6.86
CA ALA A 130 3.86 -10.18 -6.00
C ALA A 130 2.72 -11.17 -5.85
N SER A 131 2.22 -11.36 -4.64
CA SER A 131 1.11 -12.28 -4.39
C SER A 131 0.04 -11.66 -3.51
N ASP A 132 -1.19 -12.10 -3.72
CA ASP A 132 -2.34 -11.72 -2.90
C ASP A 132 -3.40 -12.83 -2.94
N ILE A 133 -4.15 -12.98 -1.87
CA ILE A 133 -5.28 -13.92 -1.80
C ILE A 133 -6.46 -13.45 -2.65
N SER A 134 -6.57 -12.13 -2.89
CA SER A 134 -7.67 -11.49 -3.61
C SER A 134 -7.38 -11.38 -5.12
N PRO A 135 -8.10 -12.13 -5.98
CA PRO A 135 -8.00 -11.94 -7.43
C PRO A 135 -8.34 -10.51 -7.88
N ALA A 136 -9.25 -9.84 -7.16
CA ALA A 136 -9.65 -8.46 -7.45
C ALA A 136 -8.51 -7.47 -7.14
N ALA A 137 -7.78 -7.66 -6.03
CA ALA A 137 -6.59 -6.88 -5.71
C ALA A 137 -5.50 -7.08 -6.78
N LEU A 138 -5.24 -8.32 -7.17
CA LEU A 138 -4.27 -8.64 -8.23
C LEU A 138 -4.63 -8.03 -9.59
N ALA A 139 -5.91 -7.90 -9.91
CA ALA A 139 -6.33 -7.20 -11.13
C ALA A 139 -5.93 -5.72 -11.09
N VAL A 140 -6.08 -5.06 -9.93
CA VAL A 140 -5.63 -3.67 -9.72
C VAL A 140 -4.11 -3.59 -9.78
N ALA A 141 -3.40 -4.50 -9.09
CA ALA A 141 -1.93 -4.52 -9.06
C ALA A 141 -1.31 -4.72 -10.45
N ARG A 142 -1.86 -5.64 -11.27
CA ARG A 142 -1.44 -5.84 -12.67
C ARG A 142 -1.62 -4.59 -13.50
N GLN A 143 -2.75 -3.90 -13.34
CA GLN A 143 -3.00 -2.65 -14.05
C GLN A 143 -2.03 -1.56 -13.61
N ASN A 144 -1.74 -1.46 -12.31
CA ASN A 144 -0.74 -0.53 -11.78
C ASN A 144 0.67 -0.82 -12.30
N ALA A 145 1.04 -2.09 -12.46
CA ALA A 145 2.30 -2.46 -13.08
C ALA A 145 2.38 -1.99 -14.53
N VAL A 146 1.32 -2.21 -15.32
CA VAL A 146 1.24 -1.72 -16.72
C VAL A 146 1.33 -0.21 -16.79
N ASP A 147 0.54 0.50 -15.98
CA ASP A 147 0.46 1.97 -15.98
C ASP A 147 1.80 2.63 -15.59
N ASN A 148 2.61 1.95 -14.77
CA ASN A 148 3.92 2.42 -14.32
C ASN A 148 5.10 1.81 -15.10
N GLY A 149 4.85 0.93 -16.07
CA GLY A 149 5.89 0.28 -16.88
C GLY A 149 6.78 -0.67 -16.09
N ALA A 150 6.25 -1.30 -15.03
CA ALA A 150 6.97 -2.21 -14.15
C ALA A 150 6.83 -3.66 -14.60
N ASP A 151 7.93 -4.41 -14.56
CA ASP A 151 7.92 -5.86 -14.80
C ASP A 151 7.79 -6.59 -13.46
N VAL A 152 6.57 -7.10 -13.19
CA VAL A 152 6.21 -7.80 -11.95
C VAL A 152 5.48 -9.09 -12.30
N SER A 153 5.92 -10.20 -11.74
CA SER A 153 5.21 -11.48 -11.78
C SER A 153 4.15 -11.53 -10.69
N PHE A 154 2.94 -12.04 -11.02
CA PHE A 154 1.83 -12.07 -10.07
C PHE A 154 1.28 -13.47 -9.87
N ALA A 155 1.03 -13.85 -8.61
CA ALA A 155 0.42 -15.12 -8.23
C ALA A 155 -0.75 -14.92 -7.25
N CYS A 156 -1.80 -15.75 -7.37
CA CYS A 156 -2.98 -15.69 -6.51
C CYS A 156 -2.95 -16.84 -5.50
N GLY A 157 -3.02 -16.52 -4.22
CA GLY A 157 -3.07 -17.47 -3.12
C GLY A 157 -2.69 -16.85 -1.79
N SER A 158 -2.88 -17.62 -0.72
CA SER A 158 -2.58 -17.19 0.64
C SER A 158 -1.08 -17.38 0.92
N TRP A 159 -0.40 -16.32 1.31
CA TRP A 159 0.99 -16.32 1.76
C TRP A 159 1.87 -17.28 0.95
N PHE A 160 2.36 -18.34 1.57
CA PHE A 160 3.28 -19.33 0.98
C PHE A 160 2.60 -20.51 0.27
N ASP A 161 1.26 -20.61 0.27
CA ASP A 161 0.53 -21.71 -0.40
C ASP A 161 0.78 -21.78 -1.90
N ILE A 162 1.16 -20.65 -2.50
CA ILE A 162 1.51 -20.55 -3.93
C ILE A 162 2.97 -20.88 -4.22
N GLY A 163 3.79 -20.98 -3.19
CA GLY A 163 5.22 -21.25 -3.32
C GLY A 163 5.47 -22.63 -3.91
N ARG A 164 6.19 -22.67 -5.03
CA ARG A 164 6.62 -23.94 -5.63
C ARG A 164 7.84 -24.47 -4.88
N PRO A 165 8.06 -25.79 -4.81
CA PRO A 165 9.28 -26.34 -4.23
C PRO A 165 10.56 -25.77 -4.85
N SER A 166 10.54 -25.43 -6.15
CA SER A 166 11.65 -24.81 -6.86
C SER A 166 11.93 -23.35 -6.45
N GLU A 167 11.03 -22.71 -5.71
CA GLU A 167 11.20 -21.34 -5.21
C GLU A 167 11.76 -21.29 -3.80
N LYS A 168 11.83 -22.44 -3.10
CA LYS A 168 12.52 -22.53 -1.81
C LYS A 168 13.99 -22.09 -1.96
N HIS A 169 14.47 -21.32 -0.98
CA HIS A 169 15.83 -20.78 -0.95
C HIS A 169 16.23 -19.97 -2.19
N SER A 170 15.29 -19.27 -2.82
CA SER A 170 15.55 -18.55 -4.06
C SER A 170 15.43 -17.04 -3.98
N PHE A 171 14.79 -16.51 -2.93
CA PHE A 171 14.61 -15.07 -2.75
C PHE A 171 15.71 -14.47 -1.88
N ASP A 172 16.13 -13.27 -2.25
CA ASP A 172 17.03 -12.45 -1.44
C ASP A 172 16.25 -11.69 -0.37
N LEU A 173 14.98 -11.36 -0.67
CA LEU A 173 14.14 -10.53 0.17
C LEU A 173 12.67 -10.97 0.11
N LEU A 174 12.03 -11.02 1.26
CA LEU A 174 10.58 -11.06 1.42
C LEU A 174 10.13 -9.74 2.02
N VAL A 175 9.10 -9.12 1.45
CA VAL A 175 8.49 -7.90 1.97
C VAL A 175 6.99 -8.10 2.16
N SER A 176 6.41 -7.46 3.17
CA SER A 176 4.96 -7.50 3.37
C SER A 176 4.48 -6.28 4.17
N ASN A 177 3.34 -5.75 3.76
CA ASN A 177 2.49 -4.94 4.62
C ASN A 177 1.22 -5.77 4.93
N PRO A 178 1.28 -6.68 5.91
CA PRO A 178 0.18 -7.58 6.21
C PRO A 178 -0.94 -6.87 6.96
N PRO A 179 -2.17 -7.41 6.99
CA PRO A 179 -3.20 -6.94 7.90
C PRO A 179 -2.72 -7.07 9.35
N TYR A 180 -2.67 -5.96 10.09
CA TYR A 180 -2.14 -5.91 11.45
C TYR A 180 -3.06 -5.23 12.48
N ILE A 181 -4.28 -4.84 12.07
CA ILE A 181 -5.26 -4.25 13.01
C ILE A 181 -5.99 -5.39 13.72
N GLU A 182 -6.10 -5.28 15.05
CA GLU A 182 -6.85 -6.23 15.87
C GLU A 182 -8.34 -6.25 15.46
N ALA A 183 -8.99 -7.41 15.57
CA ALA A 183 -10.39 -7.61 15.14
C ALA A 183 -11.38 -6.66 15.83
N ASP A 184 -11.14 -6.36 17.10
CA ASP A 184 -12.03 -5.54 17.94
C ASP A 184 -11.63 -4.05 17.97
N ASP A 185 -10.67 -3.61 17.13
CA ASP A 185 -10.25 -2.22 17.07
C ASP A 185 -11.38 -1.33 16.51
N GLY A 186 -11.87 -0.43 17.33
CA GLY A 186 -12.93 0.51 16.97
C GLY A 186 -12.57 1.46 15.79
N HIS A 187 -11.30 1.60 15.44
CA HIS A 187 -10.88 2.40 14.29
C HIS A 187 -11.33 1.79 12.95
N LEU A 188 -11.54 0.48 12.87
CA LEU A 188 -12.05 -0.21 11.67
C LEU A 188 -13.39 0.35 11.18
N GLN A 189 -14.20 0.92 12.07
CA GLN A 189 -15.51 1.50 11.78
C GLN A 189 -15.45 3.03 11.55
N GLN A 190 -14.26 3.64 11.53
CA GLN A 190 -14.09 5.08 11.49
C GLN A 190 -13.41 5.56 10.20
N GLY A 191 -13.69 6.80 9.83
CA GLY A 191 -13.02 7.49 8.75
C GLY A 191 -13.07 6.73 7.42
N ASP A 192 -11.95 6.68 6.74
CA ASP A 192 -11.77 6.04 5.44
C ASP A 192 -11.71 4.50 5.56
N LEU A 193 -11.26 3.95 6.71
CA LEU A 193 -11.06 2.51 6.93
C LEU A 193 -12.34 1.69 6.71
N ARG A 194 -13.51 2.22 7.07
CA ARG A 194 -14.81 1.53 6.89
C ARG A 194 -15.17 1.24 5.42
N PHE A 195 -14.49 1.85 4.47
CA PHE A 195 -14.69 1.63 3.03
C PHE A 195 -13.66 0.67 2.43
N GLU A 196 -12.59 0.39 3.16
CA GLU A 196 -11.51 -0.47 2.69
C GLU A 196 -11.83 -1.95 3.00
N PRO A 197 -11.29 -2.91 2.24
CA PRO A 197 -11.62 -4.31 2.44
C PRO A 197 -11.09 -4.79 3.81
N ALA A 198 -11.95 -5.35 4.64
CA ALA A 198 -11.63 -5.76 6.00
C ALA A 198 -10.42 -6.71 6.07
N ASN A 199 -10.31 -7.64 5.11
CA ASN A 199 -9.19 -8.58 5.02
C ASN A 199 -7.84 -7.95 4.64
N ALA A 200 -7.82 -6.67 4.24
CA ALA A 200 -6.59 -5.92 4.04
C ALA A 200 -6.21 -5.07 5.27
N LEU A 201 -7.08 -4.98 6.27
CA LEU A 201 -6.90 -4.18 7.47
C LEU A 201 -6.63 -5.05 8.71
N THR A 202 -7.43 -6.08 8.90
CA THR A 202 -7.40 -6.94 10.10
C THR A 202 -7.15 -8.39 9.74
N ASP A 203 -6.41 -9.07 10.61
CA ASP A 203 -6.22 -10.52 10.55
C ASP A 203 -7.39 -11.30 11.21
N PHE A 204 -8.44 -10.58 11.63
CA PHE A 204 -9.59 -11.10 12.38
C PHE A 204 -9.23 -11.76 13.72
N SER A 205 -8.07 -11.40 14.28
CA SER A 205 -7.54 -11.91 15.53
C SER A 205 -6.87 -10.79 16.33
N ASP A 206 -5.66 -11.03 16.82
CA ASP A 206 -4.86 -10.11 17.64
C ASP A 206 -3.95 -9.16 16.86
N GLY A 207 -4.11 -9.08 15.55
CA GLY A 207 -3.30 -8.23 14.66
C GLY A 207 -1.89 -8.77 14.40
N LEU A 208 -1.52 -9.95 14.92
CA LEU A 208 -0.19 -10.53 14.77
C LEU A 208 -0.18 -11.89 14.08
N SER A 209 -1.33 -12.46 13.75
CA SER A 209 -1.40 -13.82 13.17
C SER A 209 -0.72 -13.89 11.80
N CYS A 210 -0.91 -12.88 10.94
CA CYS A 210 -0.23 -12.81 9.65
C CYS A 210 1.29 -12.65 9.81
N ILE A 211 1.73 -11.87 10.78
CA ILE A 211 3.17 -11.68 11.09
C ILE A 211 3.79 -12.99 11.58
N ARG A 212 3.10 -13.76 12.43
CA ARG A 212 3.55 -15.10 12.86
C ARG A 212 3.69 -16.06 11.68
N GLU A 213 2.71 -16.07 10.78
CA GLU A 213 2.74 -16.90 9.56
C GLU A 213 3.96 -16.56 8.69
N LEU A 214 4.20 -15.27 8.45
CA LEU A 214 5.34 -14.80 7.68
C LEU A 214 6.68 -15.15 8.34
N ALA A 215 6.78 -15.00 9.64
CA ALA A 215 7.98 -15.33 10.41
C ALA A 215 8.28 -16.83 10.42
N ALA A 216 7.26 -17.67 10.63
CA ALA A 216 7.43 -19.12 10.74
C ALA A 216 7.85 -19.77 9.41
N HIS A 217 7.33 -19.29 8.29
CA HIS A 217 7.54 -19.95 6.99
C HIS A 217 8.47 -19.20 6.04
N GLY A 218 8.68 -17.89 6.22
CA GLY A 218 9.46 -17.04 5.32
C GLY A 218 10.89 -17.54 5.11
N ALA A 219 11.53 -18.04 6.16
CA ALA A 219 12.89 -18.56 6.09
C ALA A 219 13.08 -19.69 5.06
N GLU A 220 12.03 -20.48 4.75
CA GLU A 220 12.13 -21.56 3.77
C GLU A 220 12.34 -21.05 2.32
N TYR A 221 11.87 -19.85 2.02
CA TYR A 221 11.94 -19.27 0.67
C TYR A 221 13.16 -18.37 0.48
N LEU A 222 13.76 -17.91 1.56
CA LEU A 222 14.96 -17.07 1.50
C LEU A 222 16.23 -17.87 1.26
N LYS A 223 17.14 -17.30 0.49
CA LYS A 223 18.54 -17.73 0.43
C LYS A 223 19.18 -17.61 1.82
N PRO A 224 20.28 -18.33 2.11
CA PRO A 224 21.09 -18.05 3.29
C PRO A 224 21.46 -16.57 3.36
N GLY A 225 21.19 -15.92 4.49
CA GLY A 225 21.43 -14.49 4.68
C GLY A 225 20.39 -13.56 4.07
N GLY A 226 19.33 -14.07 3.43
CA GLY A 226 18.20 -13.29 2.96
C GLY A 226 17.40 -12.69 4.11
N ARG A 227 16.55 -11.70 3.83
CA ARG A 227 15.81 -10.95 4.85
C ARG A 227 14.31 -11.00 4.65
N LEU A 228 13.58 -10.93 5.76
CA LEU A 228 12.15 -10.65 5.84
C LEU A 228 11.99 -9.23 6.40
N ILE A 229 11.22 -8.38 5.72
CA ILE A 229 10.91 -7.00 6.14
C ILE A 229 9.39 -6.85 6.16
N MET A 230 8.83 -6.42 7.30
CA MET A 230 7.39 -6.30 7.48
C MET A 230 7.01 -4.95 8.07
N GLU A 231 5.93 -4.36 7.55
CA GLU A 231 5.23 -3.26 8.22
C GLU A 231 4.35 -3.81 9.33
N HIS A 232 4.15 -3.04 10.40
CA HIS A 232 3.27 -3.36 11.52
C HIS A 232 2.73 -2.10 12.19
N GLY A 233 1.78 -2.24 13.08
CA GLY A 233 1.24 -1.16 13.90
C GLY A 233 2.32 -0.54 14.81
N TRP A 234 2.21 0.76 15.05
CA TRP A 234 3.18 1.54 15.83
C TRP A 234 3.45 1.01 17.25
N ASN A 235 2.53 0.27 17.81
CA ASN A 235 2.61 -0.34 19.14
C ASN A 235 3.00 -1.82 19.11
N GLN A 236 3.24 -2.41 17.93
CA GLN A 236 3.48 -3.85 17.79
C GLN A 236 4.97 -4.23 17.69
N GLY A 237 5.89 -3.27 17.50
CA GLY A 237 7.30 -3.56 17.22
C GLY A 237 7.97 -4.51 18.20
N ALA A 238 7.72 -4.35 19.52
CA ALA A 238 8.26 -5.26 20.54
C ALA A 238 7.75 -6.71 20.36
N ALA A 239 6.46 -6.88 20.07
CA ALA A 239 5.88 -8.21 19.83
C ALA A 239 6.41 -8.84 18.53
N VAL A 240 6.59 -8.03 17.48
CA VAL A 240 7.14 -8.50 16.20
C VAL A 240 8.59 -8.97 16.37
N ARG A 241 9.42 -8.24 17.12
CA ARG A 241 10.80 -8.68 17.43
C ARG A 241 10.81 -10.01 18.19
N GLN A 242 9.94 -10.18 19.19
CA GLN A 242 9.83 -11.44 19.95
C GLN A 242 9.39 -12.61 19.05
N ILE A 243 8.45 -12.38 18.12
CA ILE A 243 8.04 -13.41 17.14
C ILE A 243 9.22 -13.82 16.27
N LEU A 244 9.97 -12.86 15.72
CA LEU A 244 11.12 -13.16 14.89
C LEU A 244 12.23 -13.88 15.68
N GLU A 245 12.51 -13.47 16.92
CA GLU A 245 13.48 -14.14 17.80
C GLU A 245 13.09 -15.61 18.07
N ALA A 246 11.80 -15.87 18.34
CA ALA A 246 11.29 -17.19 18.62
C ALA A 246 11.40 -18.14 17.39
N GLU A 247 11.30 -17.59 16.18
CA GLU A 247 11.44 -18.31 14.91
C GLU A 247 12.91 -18.39 14.42
N GLY A 248 13.86 -17.93 15.24
CA GLY A 248 15.31 -18.09 14.97
C GLY A 248 15.87 -17.08 13.97
N TRP A 249 15.18 -15.97 13.73
CA TRP A 249 15.72 -14.87 12.93
C TRP A 249 16.85 -14.14 13.68
N THR A 250 17.79 -13.60 12.94
CA THR A 250 18.97 -12.88 13.44
C THR A 250 18.98 -11.44 12.91
N GLU A 251 19.86 -10.60 13.44
CA GLU A 251 19.96 -9.19 13.01
C GLU A 251 18.58 -8.50 12.94
N ILE A 252 17.78 -8.68 14.01
CA ILE A 252 16.44 -8.13 14.09
C ILE A 252 16.54 -6.64 14.43
N GLU A 253 15.95 -5.81 13.55
CA GLU A 253 15.98 -4.36 13.69
C GLU A 253 14.59 -3.79 13.43
N THR A 254 14.25 -2.73 14.18
CA THR A 254 13.00 -1.97 13.96
C THR A 254 13.31 -0.55 13.57
N GLN A 255 12.68 -0.05 12.53
CA GLN A 255 12.81 1.31 12.02
C GLN A 255 11.54 2.10 12.35
N THR A 256 11.72 3.40 12.62
CA THR A 256 10.63 4.34 12.88
C THR A 256 10.29 5.16 11.66
N ASP A 257 9.02 5.60 11.58
CA ASP A 257 8.58 6.59 10.62
C ASP A 257 9.09 8.00 10.98
N LEU A 258 8.77 8.99 10.15
CA LEU A 258 9.16 10.39 10.36
C LEU A 258 8.56 11.02 11.63
N ALA A 259 7.52 10.41 12.21
CA ALA A 259 6.94 10.82 13.49
C ALA A 259 7.64 10.14 14.69
N GLY A 260 8.63 9.27 14.46
CA GLY A 260 9.34 8.52 15.48
C GLY A 260 8.58 7.30 15.98
N LEU A 261 7.56 6.83 15.27
CA LEU A 261 6.78 5.66 15.62
C LEU A 261 7.33 4.42 14.92
N GLU A 262 7.48 3.31 15.64
CA GLU A 262 7.92 2.04 15.07
C GLU A 262 6.95 1.56 13.98
N ARG A 263 7.47 1.22 12.79
CA ARG A 263 6.67 0.82 11.64
C ARG A 263 7.18 -0.40 10.89
N ILE A 264 8.46 -0.55 10.78
CA ILE A 264 9.09 -1.58 9.96
C ILE A 264 9.98 -2.43 10.85
N THR A 265 9.77 -3.74 10.89
CA THR A 265 10.71 -4.65 11.52
C THR A 265 11.25 -5.64 10.49
N GLN A 266 12.53 -5.86 10.54
CA GLN A 266 13.25 -6.79 9.68
C GLN A 266 14.00 -7.83 10.49
N GLY A 267 14.19 -9.00 9.88
CA GLY A 267 15.04 -10.05 10.40
C GLY A 267 15.82 -10.73 9.28
N ARG A 268 17.01 -11.23 9.58
CA ARG A 268 17.85 -11.97 8.64
C ARG A 268 17.74 -13.48 8.91
N LYS A 269 17.59 -14.26 7.84
CA LYS A 269 17.68 -15.70 7.94
C LYS A 269 19.08 -16.12 8.38
N ALA A 270 19.18 -16.98 9.38
CA ALA A 270 20.45 -17.59 9.76
C ALA A 270 21.11 -18.31 8.58
N VAL A 271 22.44 -18.31 8.53
CA VAL A 271 23.24 -18.94 7.48
C VAL A 271 23.32 -20.46 7.69
#